data_758ea8e1d5e132123e080d5a288fe860
#
_entry.id   758ea8e1d5e132123e080d5a288fe860
#
_cell.length_a   1.000
_cell.length_b   1.000
_cell.length_c   1.000
_cell.angle_alpha   90.00
_cell.angle_beta   90.00
_cell.angle_gamma   90.00
#
_symmetry.space_group_name_H-M   'P 1'
#
loop_
_entity.id
_entity.type
_entity.pdbx_description
1 polymer ?
#
loop_
_entity_poly.entity_id
_entity_poly.type
_entity_poly.pdbx_seq_one_letter_code
_entity_poly.pdbx_strand_id
1 'polypeptide(L)'
;MRYLFKAVICAVAAACVLSMTGFYGACEDIRREVFRLHILANSDSEADQQLKLTVRDALLTYTENLFRDCRNKQESMRAAEEHIEDIRSYAQAVIRQAGYDYPVQAYVTNMSFTTRVYEDVTLPAGRYDALRIVIGSGQGHNWWCVLYPALCLPSVRKEALSEVVSSGEEAIMTGQESYQVKFLLVEWWENLCSLFA
;
A
#
# COMPACT_ATOMS: atom_id res chain seq x y z
N MET A 1 -11.81 -38.08 -30.63
CA MET A 1 -12.51 -37.00 -29.89
C MET A 1 -12.08 -36.88 -28.42
N ARG A 2 -12.06 -37.95 -27.61
CA ARG A 2 -11.70 -37.87 -26.18
C ARG A 2 -10.27 -37.32 -25.90
N TYR A 3 -9.28 -37.66 -26.72
CA TYR A 3 -7.90 -37.17 -26.55
C TYR A 3 -7.77 -35.70 -26.95
N LEU A 4 -8.43 -35.28 -28.03
CA LEU A 4 -8.45 -33.88 -28.45
C LEU A 4 -9.07 -32.99 -27.37
N PHE A 5 -10.21 -33.43 -26.79
CA PHE A 5 -10.88 -32.71 -25.70
C PHE A 5 -9.97 -32.56 -24.47
N LYS A 6 -9.29 -33.65 -24.06
CA LYS A 6 -8.30 -33.60 -22.95
C LYS A 6 -7.13 -32.64 -23.27
N ALA A 7 -6.59 -32.71 -24.49
CA ALA A 7 -5.51 -31.81 -24.90
C ALA A 7 -5.94 -30.34 -24.87
N VAL A 8 -7.15 -30.01 -25.30
CA VAL A 8 -7.68 -28.64 -25.21
C VAL A 8 -7.83 -28.19 -23.75
N ILE A 9 -8.37 -29.03 -22.87
CA ILE A 9 -8.47 -28.70 -21.43
C ILE A 9 -7.10 -28.44 -20.84
N CYS A 10 -6.11 -29.31 -21.10
CA CYS A 10 -4.75 -29.13 -20.59
C CYS A 10 -4.12 -27.85 -21.15
N ALA A 11 -4.33 -27.52 -22.42
CA ALA A 11 -3.81 -26.30 -23.02
C ALA A 11 -4.43 -25.04 -22.39
N VAL A 12 -5.74 -25.04 -22.17
CA VAL A 12 -6.45 -23.94 -21.50
C VAL A 12 -5.96 -23.80 -20.05
N ALA A 13 -5.85 -24.92 -19.30
CA ALA A 13 -5.34 -24.89 -17.94
C ALA A 13 -3.90 -24.35 -17.88
N ALA A 14 -3.02 -24.78 -18.79
CA ALA A 14 -1.65 -24.28 -18.88
C ALA A 14 -1.62 -22.77 -19.21
N ALA A 15 -2.46 -22.30 -20.13
CA ALA A 15 -2.57 -20.89 -20.46
C ALA A 15 -3.06 -20.05 -19.27
N CYS A 16 -4.04 -20.54 -18.50
CA CYS A 16 -4.51 -19.89 -17.28
C CYS A 16 -3.38 -19.79 -16.23
N VAL A 17 -2.65 -20.87 -15.99
CA VAL A 17 -1.52 -20.88 -15.03
C VAL A 17 -0.44 -19.89 -15.47
N LEU A 18 -0.03 -19.90 -16.75
CA LEU A 18 0.97 -18.96 -17.27
C LEU A 18 0.50 -17.50 -17.17
N SER A 19 -0.79 -17.23 -17.45
CA SER A 19 -1.36 -15.90 -17.29
C SER A 19 -1.36 -15.43 -15.84
N MET A 20 -1.62 -16.33 -14.88
CA MET A 20 -1.61 -16.00 -13.46
C MET A 20 -0.20 -15.81 -12.92
N THR A 21 0.77 -16.62 -13.34
CA THR A 21 2.17 -16.45 -12.90
C THR A 21 2.76 -15.12 -13.38
N GLY A 22 2.49 -14.73 -14.63
CA GLY A 22 2.91 -13.42 -15.15
C GLY A 22 2.27 -12.26 -14.39
N PHE A 23 0.96 -12.36 -14.12
CA PHE A 23 0.24 -11.35 -13.33
C PHE A 23 0.76 -11.26 -11.89
N TYR A 24 1.01 -12.40 -11.24
CA TYR A 24 1.58 -12.45 -9.89
C TYR A 24 2.98 -11.83 -9.84
N GLY A 25 3.83 -12.11 -10.85
CA GLY A 25 5.14 -11.49 -10.99
C GLY A 25 5.06 -9.97 -11.06
N ALA A 26 4.18 -9.43 -11.91
CA ALA A 26 3.97 -7.99 -12.01
C ALA A 26 3.42 -7.39 -10.69
N CYS A 27 2.54 -8.09 -9.96
CA CYS A 27 2.12 -7.68 -8.62
C CYS A 27 3.28 -7.62 -7.63
N GLU A 28 4.23 -8.56 -7.73
CA GLU A 28 5.43 -8.57 -6.88
C GLU A 28 6.35 -7.39 -7.21
N ASP A 29 6.53 -7.07 -8.48
CA ASP A 29 7.33 -5.93 -8.92
C ASP A 29 6.71 -4.61 -8.43
N ILE A 30 5.38 -4.44 -8.55
CA ILE A 30 4.65 -3.30 -7.96
C ILE A 30 4.91 -3.20 -6.44
N ARG A 31 4.86 -4.32 -5.71
CA ARG A 31 5.12 -4.33 -4.25
C ARG A 31 6.54 -3.88 -3.91
N ARG A 32 7.52 -4.20 -4.75
CA ARG A 32 8.91 -3.81 -4.56
C ARG A 32 9.18 -2.33 -4.77
N GLU A 33 8.37 -1.66 -5.57
CA GLU A 33 8.55 -0.24 -5.89
C GLU A 33 7.72 0.69 -4.98
N VAL A 34 6.80 0.16 -4.18
CA VAL A 34 5.87 0.96 -3.38
C VAL A 34 6.24 0.97 -1.90
N PHE A 35 6.35 2.17 -1.30
CA PHE A 35 6.43 2.40 0.15
C PHE A 35 5.11 2.95 0.65
N ARG A 36 4.52 2.31 1.66
CA ARG A 36 3.15 2.60 2.11
C ARG A 36 3.12 3.38 3.42
N LEU A 37 1.95 3.99 3.70
CA LEU A 37 1.61 4.57 5.00
C LEU A 37 0.46 3.80 5.61
N HIS A 38 0.60 3.42 6.87
CA HIS A 38 -0.43 2.78 7.66
C HIS A 38 -0.64 3.55 8.97
N ILE A 39 -1.85 4.09 9.17
CA ILE A 39 -2.20 4.80 10.41
C ILE A 39 -3.33 4.07 11.11
N LEU A 40 -3.15 3.79 12.41
CA LEU A 40 -4.16 3.20 13.29
C LEU A 40 -4.70 4.29 14.22
N ALA A 41 -6.03 4.43 14.26
CA ALA A 41 -6.69 5.28 15.24
C ALA A 41 -6.67 4.64 16.63
N ASN A 42 -6.81 5.46 17.68
CA ASN A 42 -6.94 4.97 19.05
C ASN A 42 -8.17 4.08 19.22
N SER A 43 -9.32 4.49 18.69
CA SER A 43 -10.58 3.73 18.70
C SER A 43 -11.43 4.01 17.45
N ASP A 44 -12.61 3.40 17.38
CA ASP A 44 -13.59 3.62 16.30
C ASP A 44 -14.56 4.77 16.58
N SER A 45 -14.36 5.55 17.66
CA SER A 45 -15.13 6.75 17.88
C SER A 45 -14.95 7.75 16.73
N GLU A 46 -15.99 8.50 16.41
CA GLU A 46 -15.94 9.51 15.35
C GLU A 46 -14.82 10.54 15.60
N ALA A 47 -14.61 10.93 16.86
CA ALA A 47 -13.54 11.84 17.26
C ALA A 47 -12.14 11.27 16.96
N ASP A 48 -11.88 10.00 17.30
CA ASP A 48 -10.60 9.35 17.04
C ASP A 48 -10.38 9.11 15.54
N GLN A 49 -11.45 8.81 14.80
CA GLN A 49 -11.35 8.67 13.34
C GLN A 49 -11.05 10.02 12.68
N GLN A 50 -11.66 11.13 13.15
CA GLN A 50 -11.36 12.48 12.64
C GLN A 50 -9.92 12.89 13.01
N LEU A 51 -9.48 12.61 14.23
CA LEU A 51 -8.11 12.86 14.67
C LEU A 51 -7.09 12.12 13.77
N LYS A 52 -7.35 10.84 13.46
CA LYS A 52 -6.52 10.06 12.52
C LYS A 52 -6.40 10.76 11.16
N LEU A 53 -7.49 11.30 10.62
CA LEU A 53 -7.47 12.01 9.34
C LEU A 53 -6.64 13.30 9.43
N THR A 54 -6.74 14.03 10.53
CA THR A 54 -5.93 15.23 10.80
C THR A 54 -4.43 14.88 10.85
N VAL A 55 -4.06 13.81 11.55
CA VAL A 55 -2.68 13.32 11.61
C VAL A 55 -2.19 12.85 10.23
N ARG A 56 -3.04 12.16 9.46
CA ARG A 56 -2.74 11.75 8.08
C ARG A 56 -2.36 12.95 7.21
N ASP A 57 -3.20 13.99 7.18
CA ASP A 57 -3.01 15.14 6.30
C ASP A 57 -1.72 15.90 6.67
N ALA A 58 -1.47 16.07 7.96
CA ALA A 58 -0.25 16.66 8.45
C ALA A 58 1.00 15.83 8.07
N LEU A 59 0.94 14.51 8.24
CA LEU A 59 2.06 13.62 7.88
C LEU A 59 2.31 13.56 6.37
N LEU A 60 1.27 13.55 5.54
CA LEU A 60 1.44 13.59 4.08
C LEU A 60 2.18 14.85 3.66
N THR A 61 1.82 16.01 4.20
CA THR A 61 2.50 17.28 3.92
C THR A 61 3.97 17.27 4.42
N TYR A 62 4.20 16.70 5.61
CA TYR A 62 5.55 16.60 6.17
C TYR A 62 6.44 15.66 5.34
N THR A 63 5.94 14.49 5.01
CA THR A 63 6.69 13.46 4.27
C THR A 63 6.88 13.80 2.80
N GLU A 64 6.01 14.61 2.18
CA GLU A 64 6.22 15.16 0.83
C GLU A 64 7.53 15.92 0.75
N ASN A 65 7.81 16.78 1.74
CA ASN A 65 9.07 17.50 1.81
C ASN A 65 10.26 16.58 2.09
N LEU A 66 10.08 15.59 2.97
CA LEU A 66 11.12 14.65 3.35
C LEU A 66 11.54 13.74 2.19
N PHE A 67 10.60 13.34 1.33
CA PHE A 67 10.85 12.40 0.23
C PHE A 67 11.03 13.09 -1.13
N ARG A 68 11.02 14.42 -1.19
CA ARG A 68 11.09 15.20 -2.44
C ARG A 68 12.28 14.82 -3.32
N ASP A 69 13.43 14.59 -2.72
CA ASP A 69 14.68 14.28 -3.42
C ASP A 69 14.95 12.77 -3.53
N CYS A 70 14.06 11.93 -3.00
CA CYS A 70 14.20 10.47 -3.07
C CYS A 70 13.82 9.98 -4.47
N ARG A 71 14.69 9.14 -5.06
CA ARG A 71 14.56 8.62 -6.42
C ARG A 71 13.95 7.24 -6.50
N ASN A 72 13.83 6.55 -5.37
CA ASN A 72 13.33 5.18 -5.27
C ASN A 72 12.78 4.91 -3.87
N LYS A 73 12.10 3.77 -3.74
CA LYS A 73 11.53 3.30 -2.48
C LYS A 73 12.58 3.18 -1.37
N GLN A 74 13.77 2.67 -1.68
CA GLN A 74 14.81 2.42 -0.69
C GLN A 74 15.34 3.72 -0.08
N GLU A 75 15.50 4.77 -0.88
CA GLU A 75 15.87 6.09 -0.40
C GLU A 75 14.77 6.68 0.49
N SER A 76 13.50 6.54 0.10
CA SER A 76 12.35 6.99 0.89
C SER A 76 12.23 6.25 2.23
N MET A 77 12.46 4.93 2.23
CA MET A 77 12.48 4.14 3.46
C MET A 77 13.61 4.57 4.40
N ARG A 78 14.82 4.73 3.86
CA ARG A 78 15.98 5.20 4.65
C ARG A 78 15.72 6.58 5.25
N ALA A 79 15.21 7.53 4.46
CA ALA A 79 14.85 8.84 4.95
C ALA A 79 13.79 8.78 6.07
N ALA A 80 12.78 7.89 5.93
CA ALA A 80 11.80 7.66 6.98
C ALA A 80 12.43 7.08 8.26
N GLU A 81 13.36 6.15 8.15
CA GLU A 81 14.06 5.53 9.28
C GLU A 81 14.98 6.55 9.98
N GLU A 82 15.74 7.32 9.22
CA GLU A 82 16.64 8.37 9.74
C GLU A 82 15.87 9.48 10.49
N HIS A 83 14.64 9.80 10.04
CA HIS A 83 13.79 10.83 10.63
C HIS A 83 12.61 10.28 11.44
N ILE A 84 12.66 9.02 11.89
CA ILE A 84 11.52 8.37 12.52
C ILE A 84 11.06 9.09 13.80
N GLU A 85 11.98 9.61 14.61
CA GLU A 85 11.68 10.37 15.82
C GLU A 85 11.11 11.76 15.51
N ASP A 86 11.52 12.39 14.42
CA ASP A 86 10.96 13.66 13.95
C ASP A 86 9.53 13.46 13.48
N ILE A 87 9.28 12.41 12.69
CA ILE A 87 7.93 12.00 12.22
C ILE A 87 7.02 11.73 13.42
N ARG A 88 7.49 10.93 14.38
CA ARG A 88 6.75 10.61 15.62
C ARG A 88 6.43 11.89 16.41
N SER A 89 7.42 12.73 16.61
CA SER A 89 7.29 13.98 17.40
C SER A 89 6.34 14.97 16.71
N TYR A 90 6.39 15.05 15.38
CA TYR A 90 5.48 15.87 14.61
C TYR A 90 4.03 15.39 14.71
N ALA A 91 3.79 14.07 14.53
CA ALA A 91 2.47 13.49 14.72
C ALA A 91 1.94 13.71 16.16
N GLN A 92 2.81 13.58 17.17
CA GLN A 92 2.46 13.84 18.58
C GLN A 92 2.08 15.31 18.81
N ALA A 93 2.78 16.25 18.15
CA ALA A 93 2.45 17.68 18.24
C ALA A 93 1.07 17.98 17.61
N VAL A 94 0.76 17.37 16.47
CA VAL A 94 -0.56 17.50 15.81
C VAL A 94 -1.68 16.99 16.72
N ILE A 95 -1.49 15.85 17.38
CA ILE A 95 -2.45 15.27 18.32
C ILE A 95 -2.70 16.20 19.51
N ARG A 96 -1.62 16.77 20.08
CA ARG A 96 -1.73 17.73 21.19
C ARG A 96 -2.42 19.02 20.77
N GLN A 97 -2.14 19.55 19.60
CA GLN A 97 -2.83 20.72 19.04
C GLN A 97 -4.33 20.47 18.83
N ALA A 98 -4.71 19.24 18.51
CA ALA A 98 -6.11 18.83 18.43
C ALA A 98 -6.79 18.61 19.79
N GLY A 99 -6.06 18.80 20.92
CA GLY A 99 -6.61 18.70 22.27
C GLY A 99 -6.58 17.29 22.89
N TYR A 100 -5.79 16.36 22.28
CA TYR A 100 -5.65 14.98 22.79
C TYR A 100 -4.26 14.72 23.36
N ASP A 101 -4.15 13.75 24.27
CA ASP A 101 -2.88 13.33 24.87
C ASP A 101 -2.59 11.83 24.60
N TYR A 102 -2.97 11.35 23.42
CA TYR A 102 -2.64 9.98 23.02
C TYR A 102 -1.15 9.86 22.65
N PRO A 103 -0.45 8.82 23.14
CA PRO A 103 0.91 8.54 22.70
C PRO A 103 0.94 8.12 21.24
N VAL A 104 2.02 8.47 20.54
CA VAL A 104 2.27 8.03 19.15
C VAL A 104 3.46 7.10 19.11
N GLN A 105 3.30 5.99 18.39
CA GLN A 105 4.41 5.14 17.95
C GLN A 105 4.56 5.30 16.44
N ALA A 106 5.81 5.37 15.96
CA ALA A 106 6.16 5.43 14.55
C ALA A 106 7.32 4.46 14.28
N TYR A 107 7.19 3.63 13.25
CA TYR A 107 8.25 2.72 12.83
C TYR A 107 8.05 2.25 11.39
N VAL A 108 9.15 1.91 10.71
CA VAL A 108 9.13 1.26 9.40
C VAL A 108 9.04 -0.25 9.61
N THR A 109 8.16 -0.91 8.88
CA THR A 109 7.92 -2.36 9.02
C THR A 109 7.43 -2.96 7.70
N ASN A 110 7.70 -4.26 7.51
CA ASN A 110 7.12 -5.02 6.42
C ASN A 110 5.87 -5.75 6.92
N MET A 111 4.70 -5.44 6.31
CA MET A 111 3.41 -5.96 6.75
C MET A 111 2.47 -6.29 5.59
N SER A 112 1.47 -7.14 5.84
CA SER A 112 0.47 -7.53 4.83
C SER A 112 -0.59 -6.46 4.63
N PHE A 113 -0.97 -6.26 3.38
CA PHE A 113 -2.06 -5.40 2.94
C PHE A 113 -3.03 -6.20 2.07
N THR A 114 -4.30 -5.90 2.16
CA THR A 114 -5.32 -6.36 1.21
C THR A 114 -5.25 -5.52 -0.07
N THR A 115 -5.86 -5.99 -1.15
CA THR A 115 -6.04 -5.19 -2.37
C THR A 115 -6.73 -3.88 -2.03
N ARG A 116 -6.20 -2.77 -2.53
CA ARG A 116 -6.71 -1.42 -2.29
C ARG A 116 -6.86 -0.64 -3.58
N VAL A 117 -7.99 0.02 -3.69
CA VAL A 117 -8.31 0.91 -4.81
C VAL A 117 -8.21 2.35 -4.34
N TYR A 118 -7.44 3.14 -5.07
CA TYR A 118 -7.23 4.58 -4.86
C TYR A 118 -7.67 5.31 -6.12
N GLU A 119 -8.93 5.73 -6.19
CA GLU A 119 -9.56 6.31 -7.39
C GLU A 119 -9.37 5.42 -8.63
N ASP A 120 -8.37 5.72 -9.46
CA ASP A 120 -8.04 5.02 -10.70
C ASP A 120 -6.88 4.03 -10.59
N VAL A 121 -6.28 3.89 -9.39
CA VAL A 121 -5.11 3.02 -9.15
C VAL A 121 -5.47 1.89 -8.19
N THR A 122 -5.21 0.65 -8.58
CA THR A 122 -5.37 -0.55 -7.75
C THR A 122 -4.01 -1.09 -7.34
N LEU A 123 -3.77 -1.23 -6.04
CA LEU A 123 -2.61 -1.91 -5.50
C LEU A 123 -2.97 -3.34 -5.08
N PRO A 124 -2.22 -4.35 -5.54
CA PRO A 124 -2.48 -5.75 -5.22
C PRO A 124 -2.29 -6.05 -3.72
N ALA A 125 -2.95 -7.09 -3.24
CA ALA A 125 -2.68 -7.66 -1.92
C ALA A 125 -1.25 -8.19 -1.83
N GLY A 126 -0.70 -8.25 -0.62
CA GLY A 126 0.61 -8.83 -0.33
C GLY A 126 1.39 -8.04 0.71
N ARG A 127 2.67 -8.36 0.86
CA ARG A 127 3.54 -7.70 1.83
C ARG A 127 4.21 -6.47 1.24
N TYR A 128 4.13 -5.38 1.99
CA TYR A 128 4.74 -4.09 1.63
C TYR A 128 5.57 -3.56 2.79
N ASP A 129 6.60 -2.81 2.47
CA ASP A 129 7.26 -1.94 3.45
C ASP A 129 6.38 -0.72 3.68
N ALA A 130 6.21 -0.34 4.93
CA ALA A 130 5.32 0.74 5.33
C ALA A 130 5.86 1.52 6.53
N LEU A 131 5.67 2.84 6.49
CA LEU A 131 5.70 3.67 7.69
C LEU A 131 4.40 3.43 8.46
N ARG A 132 4.51 2.88 9.65
CA ARG A 132 3.37 2.61 10.53
C ARG A 132 3.32 3.62 11.65
N ILE A 133 2.14 4.25 11.81
CA ILE A 133 1.82 5.20 12.87
C ILE A 133 0.69 4.61 13.71
N VAL A 134 0.89 4.51 15.01
CA VAL A 134 -0.12 4.02 15.96
C VAL A 134 -0.47 5.14 16.91
N ILE A 135 -1.74 5.53 16.94
CA ILE A 135 -2.27 6.56 17.81
C ILE A 135 -2.93 5.88 19.03
N GLY A 136 -2.47 6.20 20.23
CA GLY A 136 -3.02 5.65 21.46
C GLY A 136 -2.92 4.12 21.52
N SER A 137 -4.08 3.45 21.72
CA SER A 137 -4.16 1.99 21.79
C SER A 137 -4.08 1.29 20.43
N GLY A 138 -4.28 2.03 19.33
CA GLY A 138 -4.25 1.46 17.96
C GLY A 138 -5.37 0.44 17.68
N GLN A 139 -6.51 0.55 18.36
CA GLN A 139 -7.63 -0.41 18.23
C GLN A 139 -8.71 0.04 17.26
N GLY A 140 -8.58 1.25 16.71
CA GLY A 140 -9.54 1.79 15.74
C GLY A 140 -9.23 1.38 14.30
N HIS A 141 -10.13 1.77 13.39
CA HIS A 141 -10.00 1.49 11.96
C HIS A 141 -8.72 2.07 11.36
N ASN A 142 -8.14 1.28 10.46
CA ASN A 142 -6.93 1.59 9.73
C ASN A 142 -7.16 2.68 8.68
N TRP A 143 -6.12 3.46 8.39
CA TRP A 143 -5.97 4.22 7.15
C TRP A 143 -4.77 3.69 6.37
N TRP A 144 -4.97 3.51 5.08
CA TRP A 144 -3.97 2.95 4.16
C TRP A 144 -3.66 3.95 3.06
N CYS A 145 -2.39 4.27 2.84
CA CYS A 145 -1.95 5.19 1.81
C CYS A 145 -0.64 4.77 1.16
N VAL A 146 -0.12 5.57 0.25
CA VAL A 146 1.14 5.35 -0.45
C VAL A 146 2.00 6.60 -0.30
N LEU A 147 3.22 6.42 0.21
CA LEU A 147 4.19 7.50 0.39
C LEU A 147 5.13 7.65 -0.81
N TYR A 148 5.53 6.51 -1.38
CA TYR A 148 6.35 6.50 -2.58
C TYR A 148 5.85 5.41 -3.56
N PRO A 149 5.61 5.72 -4.83
CA PRO A 149 5.46 7.11 -5.33
C PRO A 149 4.30 7.84 -4.62
N ALA A 150 4.28 9.17 -4.65
CA ALA A 150 3.35 10.00 -3.86
C ALA A 150 1.91 9.95 -4.42
N LEU A 151 1.26 8.78 -4.38
CA LEU A 151 -0.07 8.55 -4.97
C LEU A 151 -1.24 9.11 -4.15
N CYS A 152 -0.99 9.51 -2.89
CA CYS A 152 -2.02 10.08 -2.03
C CYS A 152 -2.26 11.57 -2.24
N LEU A 153 -1.44 12.20 -3.07
CA LEU A 153 -1.58 13.60 -3.46
C LEU A 153 -2.21 13.66 -4.87
N PRO A 154 -3.44 14.16 -5.03
CA PRO A 154 -4.14 14.17 -6.32
C PRO A 154 -3.38 14.89 -7.44
N SER A 155 -2.55 15.88 -7.07
CA SER A 155 -1.76 16.70 -8.01
C SER A 155 -0.54 16.00 -8.62
N VAL A 156 -0.10 14.86 -8.06
CA VAL A 156 1.18 14.21 -8.44
C VAL A 156 0.97 12.81 -9.02
N ARG A 157 -0.24 12.27 -8.92
CA ARG A 157 -0.55 10.83 -9.06
C ARG A 157 -0.13 10.17 -10.38
N LYS A 158 -0.48 10.74 -11.54
CA LYS A 158 -0.22 10.09 -12.85
C LYS A 158 1.26 10.14 -13.24
N GLU A 159 1.88 11.29 -13.04
CA GLU A 159 3.28 11.50 -13.40
C GLU A 159 4.21 10.67 -12.49
N ALA A 160 3.94 10.67 -11.18
CA ALA A 160 4.70 9.88 -10.22
C ALA A 160 4.60 8.35 -10.45
N LEU A 161 3.48 7.86 -10.97
CA LEU A 161 3.31 6.43 -11.24
C LEU A 161 4.14 5.99 -12.45
N SER A 162 4.05 6.72 -13.56
CA SER A 162 4.76 6.39 -14.82
C SER A 162 6.29 6.50 -14.72
N GLU A 163 6.81 7.23 -13.73
CA GLU A 163 8.25 7.32 -13.46
C GLU A 163 8.81 6.11 -12.70
N VAL A 164 7.96 5.41 -11.94
CA VAL A 164 8.40 4.37 -11.00
C VAL A 164 8.08 2.96 -11.48
N VAL A 165 6.96 2.78 -12.18
CA VAL A 165 6.51 1.46 -12.64
C VAL A 165 6.58 1.35 -14.17
N SER A 166 6.78 0.13 -14.67
CA SER A 166 6.76 -0.14 -16.10
C SER A 166 5.36 0.08 -16.69
N SER A 167 5.27 0.32 -18.01
CA SER A 167 3.98 0.49 -18.70
C SER A 167 3.03 -0.72 -18.55
N GLY A 168 3.58 -1.92 -18.36
CA GLY A 168 2.81 -3.13 -18.11
C GLY A 168 2.19 -3.14 -16.70
N GLU A 169 2.93 -2.73 -15.70
CA GLU A 169 2.48 -2.61 -14.30
C GLU A 169 1.46 -1.47 -14.16
N GLU A 170 1.73 -0.32 -14.80
CA GLU A 170 0.78 0.80 -14.85
C GLU A 170 -0.57 0.36 -15.45
N ALA A 171 -0.57 -0.41 -16.55
CA ALA A 171 -1.78 -0.95 -17.15
C ALA A 171 -2.53 -1.91 -16.21
N ILE A 172 -1.83 -2.68 -15.39
CA ILE A 172 -2.44 -3.54 -14.35
C ILE A 172 -3.05 -2.69 -13.24
N MET A 173 -2.35 -1.67 -12.78
CA MET A 173 -2.80 -0.81 -11.68
C MET A 173 -4.00 0.05 -12.08
N THR A 174 -4.05 0.55 -13.32
CA THR A 174 -5.12 1.42 -13.83
C THR A 174 -6.26 0.66 -14.52
N GLY A 175 -6.04 -0.59 -14.93
CA GLY A 175 -7.00 -1.45 -15.63
C GLY A 175 -7.92 -2.26 -14.72
N GLN A 176 -8.40 -1.70 -13.61
CA GLN A 176 -9.14 -2.38 -12.54
C GLN A 176 -10.22 -3.33 -13.04
N GLU A 177 -11.09 -2.91 -13.97
CA GLU A 177 -12.20 -3.73 -14.46
C GLU A 177 -11.73 -5.02 -15.16
N SER A 178 -10.61 -4.95 -15.88
CA SER A 178 -10.05 -6.08 -16.62
C SER A 178 -9.32 -7.09 -15.72
N TYR A 179 -8.88 -6.68 -14.54
CA TYR A 179 -8.03 -7.48 -13.65
C TYR A 179 -8.67 -7.87 -12.31
N GLN A 180 -9.94 -7.50 -12.05
CA GLN A 180 -10.63 -7.76 -10.78
C GLN A 180 -10.50 -9.21 -10.29
N VAL A 181 -10.78 -10.17 -11.17
CA VAL A 181 -10.72 -11.61 -10.81
C VAL A 181 -9.30 -12.03 -10.47
N LYS A 182 -8.29 -11.50 -11.18
CA LYS A 182 -6.88 -11.81 -10.91
C LYS A 182 -6.44 -11.22 -9.58
N PHE A 183 -6.85 -10.01 -9.23
CA PHE A 183 -6.59 -9.41 -7.92
C PHE A 183 -7.22 -10.21 -6.77
N LEU A 184 -8.46 -10.69 -6.93
CA LEU A 184 -9.11 -11.55 -5.95
C LEU A 184 -8.35 -12.87 -5.75
N LEU A 185 -7.85 -13.48 -6.83
CA LEU A 185 -7.07 -14.71 -6.75
C LEU A 185 -5.72 -14.49 -6.06
N VAL A 186 -5.05 -13.37 -6.31
CA VAL A 186 -3.82 -12.99 -5.61
C VAL A 186 -4.10 -12.75 -4.13
N GLU A 187 -5.17 -12.02 -3.79
CA GLU A 187 -5.54 -11.78 -2.39
C GLU A 187 -5.88 -13.08 -1.65
N TRP A 188 -6.62 -13.98 -2.29
CA TRP A 188 -6.90 -15.31 -1.72
C TRP A 188 -5.61 -16.10 -1.49
N TRP A 189 -4.67 -16.08 -2.45
CA TRP A 189 -3.38 -16.75 -2.33
C TRP A 189 -2.53 -16.19 -1.20
N GLU A 190 -2.41 -14.87 -1.10
CA GLU A 190 -1.66 -14.19 -0.03
C GLU A 190 -2.26 -14.50 1.36
N ASN A 191 -3.60 -14.52 1.46
CA ASN A 191 -4.27 -14.92 2.69
C ASN A 191 -3.98 -16.38 3.05
N LEU A 192 -3.98 -17.30 2.07
CA LEU A 192 -3.61 -18.68 2.28
C LEU A 192 -2.17 -18.82 2.76
N CYS A 193 -1.22 -18.16 2.10
CA CYS A 193 0.19 -18.16 2.49
C CYS A 193 0.39 -17.63 3.92
N SER A 194 -0.36 -16.60 4.31
CA SER A 194 -0.27 -16.01 5.66
C SER A 194 -0.73 -16.94 6.78
N LEU A 195 -1.49 -18.00 6.49
CA LEU A 195 -1.90 -19.03 7.47
C LEU A 195 -0.77 -20.02 7.78
N PHE A 196 0.26 -20.08 6.94
CA PHE A 196 1.38 -21.02 7.07
C PHE A 196 2.71 -20.33 7.39
N ALA A 197 2.72 -19.00 7.50
CA ALA A 197 3.87 -18.19 7.86
C ALA A 197 3.84 -17.75 9.33
#